data_f02e9d43a2f21bb0a0fedb76f564fd62
#
_entry.id   f02e9d43a2f21bb0a0fedb76f564fd62
#
_cell.length_a   1.000
_cell.length_b   1.000
_cell.length_c   1.000
_cell.angle_alpha   90.00
_cell.angle_beta   90.00
_cell.angle_gamma   90.00
#
_symmetry.space_group_name_H-M   'P 1'
#
loop_
_entity.id
_entity.type
_entity.pdbx_description
1 polymer ?
#
loop_
_entity_poly.entity_id
_entity_poly.type
_entity_poly.pdbx_seq_one_letter_code
_entity_poly.pdbx_strand_id
1 'polypeptide(L)'
;LDGLKQFVFPKIDFENLKTEVIPSNLRLGHKIEHIFLQLIQHSHEYKVIAHNIPIRRNKISLGELDALLQNTSNESFTHIELTYKFYVIREDSTIIEKQIVGPNQRDSFCAKKERIMNHQIPLLNTPEAISVLRALNIDISKLQHQVCFKSQLFIPYMVNELNLGPFNADCIAGRWITFRKFMTTNFSHFNYYLPSKPEWLLVPHNEVAWLTHNEVLGPISIKSENKNSPLLWVKTEDSKIEKLFIVWW
;
A
#
# COMPACT_ATOMS: atom_id res chain seq x y z
N LEU A 1 -0.03 2.90 15.15
CA LEU A 1 -0.50 1.51 15.20
C LEU A 1 -0.19 0.97 16.59
N ASP A 2 -1.20 0.83 17.45
CA ASP A 2 -0.99 0.37 18.83
C ASP A 2 -0.24 -0.96 18.84
N GLY A 3 0.89 -1.00 19.60
CA GLY A 3 1.73 -2.19 19.73
C GLY A 3 2.66 -2.49 18.55
N LEU A 4 2.62 -1.72 17.45
CA LEU A 4 3.48 -1.92 16.29
C LEU A 4 4.44 -0.74 16.10
N LYS A 5 5.74 -0.98 16.25
CA LYS A 5 6.76 0.04 15.97
C LYS A 5 6.82 0.29 14.46
N GLN A 6 6.55 1.54 14.06
CA GLN A 6 6.62 1.93 12.65
C GLN A 6 8.07 2.11 12.22
N PHE A 7 8.38 1.62 11.01
CA PHE A 7 9.66 1.91 10.36
C PHE A 7 9.63 3.35 9.83
N VAL A 8 10.63 4.12 10.23
CA VAL A 8 10.85 5.47 9.71
C VAL A 8 11.87 5.36 8.58
N PHE A 9 11.50 5.82 7.39
CA PHE A 9 12.44 5.84 6.28
C PHE A 9 13.63 6.75 6.59
N PRO A 10 14.84 6.31 6.28
CA PRO A 10 16.01 7.17 6.32
C PRO A 10 15.88 8.30 5.30
N LYS A 11 16.73 9.31 5.42
CA LYS A 11 16.82 10.37 4.41
C LYS A 11 17.33 9.78 3.10
N ILE A 12 16.54 9.98 2.03
CA ILE A 12 16.89 9.52 0.68
C ILE A 12 17.31 10.74 -0.16
N ASP A 13 18.46 10.61 -0.82
CA ASP A 13 18.89 11.55 -1.86
C ASP A 13 18.23 11.18 -3.19
N PHE A 14 17.10 11.81 -3.49
CA PHE A 14 16.36 11.53 -4.72
C PHE A 14 17.04 12.07 -5.98
N GLU A 15 17.93 13.07 -5.86
CA GLU A 15 18.63 13.66 -7.00
C GLU A 15 19.66 12.69 -7.58
N ASN A 16 20.28 11.90 -6.72
CA ASN A 16 21.28 10.90 -7.08
C ASN A 16 20.75 9.47 -7.12
N LEU A 17 19.44 9.29 -6.99
CA LEU A 17 18.81 7.96 -6.95
C LEU A 17 19.01 7.21 -8.28
N LYS A 18 19.79 6.15 -8.26
CA LYS A 18 19.92 5.20 -9.36
C LYS A 18 18.87 4.10 -9.20
N THR A 19 17.92 4.04 -10.11
CA THR A 19 16.86 3.04 -10.07
C THR A 19 17.18 1.86 -10.99
N GLU A 20 16.87 0.66 -10.52
CA GLU A 20 16.87 -0.56 -11.33
C GLU A 20 15.49 -0.80 -11.93
N VAL A 21 15.45 -1.41 -13.10
CA VAL A 21 14.20 -1.75 -13.78
C VAL A 21 13.47 -2.83 -12.98
N ILE A 22 12.24 -2.53 -12.60
CA ILE A 22 11.36 -3.50 -11.94
C ILE A 22 10.61 -4.31 -13.00
N PRO A 23 10.63 -5.66 -12.97
CA PRO A 23 9.95 -6.49 -13.94
C PRO A 23 8.46 -6.16 -14.06
N SER A 24 7.98 -5.99 -15.29
CA SER A 24 6.61 -5.55 -15.56
C SER A 24 5.53 -6.56 -15.13
N ASN A 25 5.85 -7.86 -15.16
CA ASN A 25 4.96 -8.97 -14.84
C ASN A 25 4.74 -9.20 -13.34
N LEU A 26 5.46 -8.51 -12.46
CA LEU A 26 5.28 -8.64 -11.02
C LEU A 26 3.94 -8.05 -10.55
N ARG A 27 3.35 -8.70 -9.54
CA ARG A 27 2.21 -8.13 -8.80
C ARG A 27 2.62 -6.86 -8.09
N LEU A 28 1.67 -5.95 -7.87
CA LEU A 28 1.94 -4.65 -7.27
C LEU A 28 2.67 -4.74 -5.92
N GLY A 29 2.32 -5.71 -5.06
CA GLY A 29 3.03 -5.94 -3.79
C GLY A 29 4.54 -6.12 -4.00
N HIS A 30 4.93 -7.06 -4.86
CA HIS A 30 6.34 -7.30 -5.16
C HIS A 30 7.04 -6.10 -5.80
N LYS A 31 6.32 -5.30 -6.62
CA LYS A 31 6.89 -4.03 -7.13
C LYS A 31 7.20 -3.04 -6.00
N ILE A 32 6.33 -2.96 -5.00
CA ILE A 32 6.55 -2.13 -3.81
C ILE A 32 7.74 -2.62 -2.99
N GLU A 33 7.91 -3.93 -2.85
CA GLU A 33 9.09 -4.51 -2.20
C GLU A 33 10.38 -4.12 -2.93
N HIS A 34 10.42 -4.22 -4.25
CA HIS A 34 11.54 -3.74 -5.05
C HIS A 34 11.83 -2.25 -4.86
N ILE A 35 10.79 -1.40 -4.87
CA ILE A 35 10.94 0.03 -4.62
C ILE A 35 11.51 0.27 -3.21
N PHE A 36 10.97 -0.41 -2.19
CA PHE A 36 11.46 -0.31 -0.83
C PHE A 36 12.94 -0.66 -0.74
N LEU A 37 13.35 -1.79 -1.31
CA LEU A 37 14.75 -2.25 -1.27
C LEU A 37 15.71 -1.28 -1.97
N GLN A 38 15.33 -0.76 -3.14
CA GLN A 38 16.14 0.24 -3.86
C GLN A 38 16.31 1.52 -3.02
N LEU A 39 15.23 2.02 -2.41
CA LEU A 39 15.29 3.20 -1.54
C LEU A 39 16.20 2.96 -0.32
N ILE A 40 16.10 1.80 0.32
CA ILE A 40 16.93 1.46 1.48
C ILE A 40 18.41 1.35 1.10
N GLN A 41 18.74 0.72 -0.02
CA GLN A 41 20.12 0.62 -0.52
C GLN A 41 20.76 1.99 -0.80
N HIS A 42 19.94 2.97 -1.21
CA HIS A 42 20.41 4.33 -1.44
C HIS A 42 20.61 5.17 -0.18
N SER A 43 20.04 4.74 0.95
CA SER A 43 20.08 5.56 2.18
C SER A 43 21.43 5.61 2.88
N HIS A 44 22.33 4.67 2.61
CA HIS A 44 23.58 4.44 3.33
C HIS A 44 23.43 4.17 4.85
N GLU A 45 22.23 4.31 5.41
CA GLU A 45 21.96 4.05 6.84
C GLU A 45 21.72 2.57 7.11
N TYR A 46 21.32 1.83 6.09
CA TYR A 46 21.00 0.41 6.21
C TYR A 46 21.67 -0.40 5.10
N LYS A 47 22.10 -1.59 5.47
CA LYS A 47 22.49 -2.67 4.55
C LYS A 47 21.34 -3.68 4.49
N VAL A 48 20.86 -4.02 3.31
CA VAL A 48 19.91 -5.13 3.12
C VAL A 48 20.70 -6.44 3.26
N ILE A 49 20.38 -7.22 4.29
CA ILE A 49 21.03 -8.51 4.55
C ILE A 49 20.34 -9.62 3.75
N ALA A 50 19.01 -9.62 3.76
CA ALA A 50 18.21 -10.57 3.01
C ALA A 50 16.77 -10.02 2.86
N HIS A 51 16.03 -10.53 1.91
CA HIS A 51 14.62 -10.18 1.69
C HIS A 51 13.85 -11.37 1.12
N ASN A 52 12.52 -11.32 1.25
CA ASN A 52 11.59 -12.36 0.75
C ASN A 52 12.02 -13.77 1.21
N ILE A 53 12.29 -13.91 2.51
CA ILE A 53 12.84 -15.13 3.08
C ILE A 53 11.70 -16.07 3.45
N PRO A 54 11.48 -17.18 2.72
CA PRO A 54 10.42 -18.10 3.02
C PRO A 54 10.72 -18.91 4.28
N ILE A 55 9.80 -18.94 5.22
CA ILE A 55 9.88 -19.80 6.40
C ILE A 55 8.99 -21.01 6.17
N ARG A 56 9.60 -22.19 6.22
CA ARG A 56 8.94 -23.46 5.88
C ARG A 56 9.19 -24.50 6.95
N ARG A 57 8.14 -25.25 7.28
CA ARG A 57 8.24 -26.51 8.04
C ARG A 57 8.05 -27.66 7.07
N ASN A 58 9.13 -28.37 6.75
CA ASN A 58 9.15 -29.35 5.68
C ASN A 58 8.68 -28.73 4.34
N LYS A 59 7.54 -29.17 3.79
CA LYS A 59 6.95 -28.66 2.55
C LYS A 59 5.86 -27.59 2.78
N ILE A 60 5.54 -27.28 4.05
CA ILE A 60 4.47 -26.33 4.41
C ILE A 60 5.08 -24.95 4.57
N SER A 61 4.55 -23.95 3.86
CA SER A 61 4.92 -22.55 4.07
C SER A 61 4.26 -22.04 5.36
N LEU A 62 5.06 -21.54 6.29
CA LEU A 62 4.59 -20.88 7.51
C LEU A 62 4.40 -19.37 7.28
N GLY A 63 5.14 -18.79 6.35
CA GLY A 63 5.12 -17.38 6.02
C GLY A 63 6.41 -16.95 5.34
N GLU A 64 6.64 -15.65 5.30
CA GLU A 64 7.82 -15.03 4.70
C GLU A 64 8.28 -13.86 5.57
N LEU A 65 9.58 -13.61 5.66
CA LEU A 65 10.15 -12.41 6.25
C LEU A 65 10.45 -11.45 5.10
N ASP A 66 9.78 -10.29 5.07
CA ASP A 66 9.83 -9.39 3.92
C ASP A 66 11.23 -8.78 3.74
N ALA A 67 11.83 -8.20 4.79
CA ALA A 67 13.19 -7.68 4.71
C ALA A 67 13.93 -7.76 6.06
N LEU A 68 15.22 -8.06 5.99
CA LEU A 68 16.18 -7.99 7.10
C LEU A 68 17.22 -6.93 6.80
N LEU A 69 17.29 -5.92 7.64
CA LEU A 69 18.17 -4.78 7.52
C LEU A 69 19.19 -4.78 8.65
N GLN A 70 20.41 -4.33 8.35
CA GLN A 70 21.42 -3.99 9.35
C GLN A 70 21.66 -2.49 9.33
N ASN A 71 21.55 -1.85 10.48
CA ASN A 71 21.93 -0.44 10.61
C ASN A 71 23.46 -0.31 10.54
N THR A 72 23.94 0.58 9.67
CA THR A 72 25.39 0.73 9.40
C THR A 72 26.16 1.40 10.53
N SER A 73 25.47 2.17 11.38
CA SER A 73 26.12 2.93 12.46
C SER A 73 26.31 2.12 13.75
N ASN A 74 25.33 1.25 14.09
CA ASN A 74 25.33 0.50 15.36
C ASN A 74 25.24 -1.02 15.17
N GLU A 75 25.28 -1.49 13.92
CA GLU A 75 25.25 -2.90 13.52
C GLU A 75 24.01 -3.68 14.00
N SER A 76 22.99 -2.98 14.51
CA SER A 76 21.75 -3.64 14.94
C SER A 76 20.94 -4.17 13.76
N PHE A 77 20.27 -5.30 13.97
CA PHE A 77 19.42 -5.91 12.94
C PHE A 77 17.95 -5.55 13.17
N THR A 78 17.24 -5.33 12.07
CA THR A 78 15.80 -5.05 12.08
C THR A 78 15.10 -5.88 11.03
N HIS A 79 14.09 -6.64 11.43
CA HIS A 79 13.11 -7.22 10.51
C HIS A 79 12.05 -6.18 10.18
N ILE A 80 11.74 -6.01 8.91
CA ILE A 80 10.69 -5.13 8.43
C ILE A 80 9.57 -5.97 7.82
N GLU A 81 8.36 -5.83 8.35
CA GLU A 81 7.12 -6.27 7.69
C GLU A 81 6.61 -5.14 6.80
N LEU A 82 6.57 -5.36 5.49
CA LEU A 82 6.21 -4.35 4.52
C LEU A 82 4.75 -4.48 4.07
N THR A 83 4.01 -3.40 4.12
CA THR A 83 2.64 -3.35 3.65
C THR A 83 2.36 -2.05 2.90
N TYR A 84 1.79 -2.17 1.70
CA TYR A 84 1.24 -1.04 0.97
C TYR A 84 -0.19 -1.35 0.55
N LYS A 85 -1.12 -0.45 0.86
CA LYS A 85 -2.55 -0.66 0.64
C LYS A 85 -3.25 0.57 0.08
N PHE A 86 -4.32 0.32 -0.65
CA PHE A 86 -5.30 1.32 -1.04
C PHE A 86 -6.57 1.03 -0.26
N TYR A 87 -7.02 2.01 0.51
CA TYR A 87 -8.22 1.88 1.33
C TYR A 87 -9.20 3.02 1.08
N VAL A 88 -10.47 2.71 1.12
CA VAL A 88 -11.55 3.69 1.22
C VAL A 88 -12.03 3.76 2.67
N ILE A 89 -12.38 4.96 3.12
CA ILE A 89 -12.90 5.18 4.47
C ILE A 89 -14.41 5.30 4.38
N ARG A 90 -15.12 4.36 5.01
CA ARG A 90 -16.58 4.37 5.10
C ARG A 90 -17.03 5.23 6.28
N GLU A 91 -18.33 5.56 6.34
CA GLU A 91 -18.90 6.36 7.43
C GLU A 91 -19.88 5.53 8.29
N ASP A 92 -19.75 4.20 8.25
CA ASP A 92 -20.71 3.26 8.87
C ASP A 92 -20.32 2.79 10.28
N SER A 93 -19.31 3.38 10.88
CA SER A 93 -18.85 3.04 12.23
C SER A 93 -18.37 4.28 12.96
N THR A 94 -18.41 4.28 14.28
CA THR A 94 -17.79 5.30 15.14
C THR A 94 -16.30 5.03 15.36
N ILE A 95 -15.82 3.84 15.03
CA ILE A 95 -14.42 3.43 15.19
C ILE A 95 -13.73 3.55 13.83
N ILE A 96 -12.84 4.52 13.69
CA ILE A 96 -12.16 4.82 12.43
C ILE A 96 -11.42 3.61 11.82
N GLU A 97 -10.76 2.79 12.62
CA GLU A 97 -10.07 1.59 12.14
C GLU A 97 -10.99 0.61 11.40
N LYS A 98 -12.26 0.49 11.84
CA LYS A 98 -13.27 -0.37 11.22
C LYS A 98 -13.85 0.20 9.93
N GLN A 99 -13.73 1.52 9.73
CA GLN A 99 -14.16 2.19 8.51
C GLN A 99 -13.18 1.99 7.34
N ILE A 100 -11.91 1.65 7.63
CA ILE A 100 -10.85 1.56 6.64
C ILE A 100 -10.87 0.17 5.97
N VAL A 101 -11.37 0.12 4.74
CA VAL A 101 -11.56 -1.13 3.98
C VAL A 101 -10.97 -1.04 2.57
N GLY A 102 -10.58 -2.18 2.01
CA GLY A 102 -10.16 -2.23 0.61
C GLY A 102 -11.31 -1.86 -0.34
N PRO A 103 -11.04 -1.21 -1.49
CA PRO A 103 -12.08 -0.76 -2.42
C PRO A 103 -13.00 -1.88 -2.91
N ASN A 104 -12.53 -3.13 -2.88
CA ASN A 104 -13.29 -4.33 -3.27
C ASN A 104 -13.86 -5.10 -2.07
N GLN A 105 -13.76 -4.58 -0.86
CA GLN A 105 -14.20 -5.22 0.40
C GLN A 105 -13.55 -6.60 0.68
N ARG A 106 -12.42 -6.91 0.05
CA ARG A 106 -11.72 -8.20 0.22
C ARG A 106 -10.71 -8.19 1.35
N ASP A 107 -10.36 -7.01 1.85
CA ASP A 107 -9.47 -6.79 2.99
C ASP A 107 -9.88 -5.53 3.76
N SER A 108 -9.32 -5.37 4.94
CA SER A 108 -9.50 -4.19 5.78
C SER A 108 -8.23 -3.91 6.56
N PHE A 109 -8.14 -2.69 7.08
CA PHE A 109 -7.04 -2.30 7.97
C PHE A 109 -6.99 -3.20 9.21
N CYS A 110 -8.14 -3.44 9.87
CA CYS A 110 -8.22 -4.29 11.06
C CYS A 110 -7.70 -5.70 10.77
N ALA A 111 -8.17 -6.35 9.71
CA ALA A 111 -7.73 -7.70 9.35
C ALA A 111 -6.23 -7.76 9.02
N LYS A 112 -5.68 -6.74 8.35
CA LYS A 112 -4.23 -6.69 8.06
C LYS A 112 -3.42 -6.44 9.34
N LYS A 113 -3.85 -5.53 10.23
CA LYS A 113 -3.24 -5.29 11.55
C LYS A 113 -3.20 -6.57 12.38
N GLU A 114 -4.34 -7.25 12.48
CA GLU A 114 -4.48 -8.51 13.20
C GLU A 114 -3.56 -9.61 12.65
N ARG A 115 -3.48 -9.74 11.32
CA ARG A 115 -2.57 -10.70 10.69
C ARG A 115 -1.11 -10.40 11.01
N ILE A 116 -0.70 -9.14 11.00
CA ILE A 116 0.67 -8.75 11.36
C ILE A 116 0.95 -9.15 12.82
N MET A 117 0.05 -8.82 13.75
CA MET A 117 0.24 -9.06 15.16
C MET A 117 0.21 -10.56 15.52
N ASN A 118 -0.70 -11.32 14.92
CA ASN A 118 -0.97 -12.70 15.32
C ASN A 118 -0.23 -13.76 14.48
N HIS A 119 0.32 -13.37 13.31
CA HIS A 119 1.00 -14.32 12.42
C HIS A 119 2.40 -13.86 12.02
N GLN A 120 2.56 -12.63 11.50
CA GLN A 120 3.85 -12.22 10.94
C GLN A 120 4.91 -11.95 12.03
N ILE A 121 4.54 -11.27 13.12
CA ILE A 121 5.46 -11.05 14.24
C ILE A 121 5.81 -12.36 14.96
N PRO A 122 4.84 -13.21 15.34
CA PRO A 122 5.15 -14.49 15.97
C PRO A 122 5.97 -15.45 15.10
N LEU A 123 5.93 -15.30 13.75
CA LEU A 123 6.72 -16.12 12.84
C LEU A 123 8.21 -16.09 13.17
N LEU A 124 8.74 -14.92 13.59
CA LEU A 124 10.14 -14.76 13.99
C LEU A 124 10.58 -15.69 15.14
N ASN A 125 9.64 -16.07 15.99
CA ASN A 125 9.90 -16.92 17.15
C ASN A 125 9.76 -18.42 16.86
N THR A 126 9.45 -18.80 15.62
CA THR A 126 9.38 -20.21 15.25
C THR A 126 10.77 -20.85 15.15
N PRO A 127 10.93 -22.14 15.48
CA PRO A 127 12.21 -22.83 15.34
C PRO A 127 12.81 -22.72 13.92
N GLU A 128 11.94 -22.70 12.90
CA GLU A 128 12.32 -22.60 11.50
C GLU A 128 12.92 -21.21 11.19
N ALA A 129 12.24 -20.13 11.64
CA ALA A 129 12.75 -18.78 11.45
C ALA A 129 14.06 -18.55 12.23
N ILE A 130 14.14 -19.05 13.48
CA ILE A 130 15.36 -18.98 14.30
C ILE A 130 16.53 -19.68 13.57
N SER A 131 16.28 -20.85 12.98
CA SER A 131 17.32 -21.58 12.21
C SER A 131 17.81 -20.77 11.02
N VAL A 132 16.91 -20.15 10.26
CA VAL A 132 17.24 -19.29 9.11
C VAL A 132 18.03 -18.06 9.56
N LEU A 133 17.60 -17.37 10.62
CA LEU A 133 18.29 -16.19 11.15
C LEU A 133 19.69 -16.51 11.66
N ARG A 134 19.89 -17.66 12.33
CA ARG A 134 21.20 -18.12 12.75
C ARG A 134 22.14 -18.40 11.56
N ALA A 135 21.61 -18.99 10.49
CA ALA A 135 22.38 -19.22 9.26
C ALA A 135 22.83 -17.91 8.59
N LEU A 136 22.12 -16.81 8.83
CA LEU A 136 22.49 -15.46 8.43
C LEU A 136 23.35 -14.73 9.46
N ASN A 137 23.81 -15.40 10.53
CA ASN A 137 24.54 -14.84 11.65
C ASN A 137 23.80 -13.75 12.42
N ILE A 138 22.47 -13.83 12.47
CA ILE A 138 21.60 -12.89 13.19
C ILE A 138 21.19 -13.49 14.54
N ASP A 139 21.55 -12.80 15.62
CA ASP A 139 21.07 -13.12 16.96
C ASP A 139 19.65 -12.59 17.16
N ILE A 140 18.68 -13.50 17.28
CA ILE A 140 17.26 -13.15 17.43
C ILE A 140 17.00 -12.31 18.70
N SER A 141 17.80 -12.48 19.75
CA SER A 141 17.62 -11.69 20.99
C SER A 141 17.91 -10.19 20.79
N LYS A 142 18.65 -9.85 19.74
CA LYS A 142 19.01 -8.47 19.34
C LYS A 142 18.22 -7.98 18.13
N LEU A 143 17.42 -8.84 17.52
CA LEU A 143 16.64 -8.50 16.35
C LEU A 143 15.45 -7.61 16.73
N GLN A 144 15.43 -6.40 16.20
CA GLN A 144 14.26 -5.52 16.31
C GLN A 144 13.23 -5.93 15.27
N HIS A 145 11.95 -5.66 15.56
CA HIS A 145 10.87 -5.79 14.60
C HIS A 145 10.19 -4.44 14.38
N GLN A 146 9.97 -4.07 13.13
CA GLN A 146 9.27 -2.85 12.75
C GLN A 146 8.34 -3.13 11.56
N VAL A 147 7.31 -2.30 11.43
CA VAL A 147 6.34 -2.41 10.33
C VAL A 147 6.44 -1.18 9.45
N CYS A 148 6.65 -1.39 8.16
CA CYS A 148 6.52 -0.34 7.16
C CYS A 148 5.11 -0.40 6.57
N PHE A 149 4.14 0.20 7.27
CA PHE A 149 2.74 0.23 6.81
C PHE A 149 2.48 1.54 6.05
N LYS A 150 2.39 1.44 4.73
CA LYS A 150 2.07 2.57 3.84
C LYS A 150 0.71 2.36 3.21
N SER A 151 -0.05 3.44 3.04
CA SER A 151 -1.35 3.38 2.38
C SER A 151 -1.70 4.66 1.66
N GLN A 152 -2.53 4.56 0.64
CA GLN A 152 -3.30 5.66 0.11
C GLN A 152 -4.73 5.52 0.63
N LEU A 153 -5.23 6.58 1.28
CA LEU A 153 -6.58 6.64 1.83
C LEU A 153 -7.47 7.47 0.91
N PHE A 154 -8.72 7.05 0.77
CA PHE A 154 -9.72 7.72 -0.05
C PHE A 154 -10.93 8.03 0.80
N ILE A 155 -11.30 9.31 0.90
CA ILE A 155 -12.46 9.77 1.66
C ILE A 155 -13.70 9.82 0.77
N PRO A 156 -14.92 9.81 1.32
CA PRO A 156 -16.13 9.94 0.53
C PRO A 156 -16.14 11.23 -0.31
N TYR A 157 -16.65 11.17 -1.53
CA TYR A 157 -16.61 12.30 -2.48
C TYR A 157 -17.25 13.57 -1.95
N MET A 158 -18.33 13.44 -1.18
CA MET A 158 -19.10 14.58 -0.65
C MET A 158 -18.57 15.11 0.69
N VAL A 159 -17.54 14.48 1.26
CA VAL A 159 -16.99 14.86 2.56
C VAL A 159 -15.76 15.75 2.35
N ASN A 160 -15.76 16.96 2.91
CA ASN A 160 -14.63 17.87 2.80
C ASN A 160 -13.57 17.62 3.87
N GLU A 161 -14.01 17.31 5.09
CA GLU A 161 -13.14 17.05 6.22
C GLU A 161 -13.57 15.75 6.92
N LEU A 162 -12.61 14.93 7.27
CA LEU A 162 -12.84 13.69 8.01
C LEU A 162 -11.82 13.59 9.15
N ASN A 163 -12.32 13.35 10.36
CA ASN A 163 -11.45 13.08 11.49
C ASN A 163 -10.86 11.66 11.35
N LEU A 164 -9.58 11.60 11.05
CA LEU A 164 -8.85 10.33 10.89
C LEU A 164 -8.33 9.76 12.22
N GLY A 165 -8.58 10.43 13.35
CA GLY A 165 -8.06 10.01 14.64
C GLY A 165 -6.52 9.90 14.63
N PRO A 166 -5.95 8.69 14.89
CA PRO A 166 -4.50 8.51 14.95
C PRO A 166 -3.83 8.32 13.58
N PHE A 167 -4.59 8.33 12.46
CA PHE A 167 -4.03 8.16 11.13
C PHE A 167 -3.48 9.46 10.56
N ASN A 168 -2.37 9.35 9.83
CA ASN A 168 -1.78 10.51 9.17
C ASN A 168 -2.67 11.01 8.02
N ALA A 169 -3.08 12.25 8.06
CA ALA A 169 -3.90 12.90 7.03
C ALA A 169 -3.17 13.01 5.67
N ASP A 170 -1.84 13.04 5.66
CA ASP A 170 -1.04 13.05 4.41
C ASP A 170 -1.21 11.76 3.59
N CYS A 171 -1.80 10.71 4.19
CA CYS A 171 -2.17 9.49 3.46
C CYS A 171 -3.41 9.65 2.58
N ILE A 172 -4.19 10.75 2.72
CA ILE A 172 -5.35 11.01 1.86
C ILE A 172 -4.84 11.30 0.44
N ALA A 173 -5.13 10.39 -0.47
CA ALA A 173 -4.66 10.47 -1.86
C ALA A 173 -5.78 10.83 -2.85
N GLY A 174 -7.04 10.84 -2.40
CA GLY A 174 -8.17 11.13 -3.26
C GLY A 174 -9.52 10.82 -2.59
N ARG A 175 -10.50 10.60 -3.44
CA ARG A 175 -11.89 10.42 -3.02
C ARG A 175 -12.45 9.09 -3.55
N TRP A 176 -13.61 8.69 -3.03
CA TRP A 176 -14.36 7.56 -3.55
C TRP A 176 -15.86 7.88 -3.64
N ILE A 177 -16.53 7.23 -4.58
CA ILE A 177 -17.96 7.32 -4.79
C ILE A 177 -18.52 5.95 -5.20
N THR A 178 -19.76 5.64 -4.86
CA THR A 178 -20.40 4.42 -5.35
C THR A 178 -20.70 4.52 -6.85
N PHE A 179 -20.68 3.40 -7.55
CA PHE A 179 -21.01 3.34 -8.98
C PHE A 179 -22.40 3.93 -9.25
N ARG A 180 -23.40 3.58 -8.42
CA ARG A 180 -24.76 4.12 -8.53
C ARG A 180 -24.77 5.66 -8.46
N LYS A 181 -24.03 6.23 -7.51
CA LYS A 181 -23.99 7.68 -7.33
C LYS A 181 -23.20 8.37 -8.45
N PHE A 182 -22.15 7.74 -8.95
CA PHE A 182 -21.39 8.21 -10.11
C PHE A 182 -22.28 8.33 -11.35
N MET A 183 -23.16 7.32 -11.61
CA MET A 183 -24.09 7.31 -12.73
C MET A 183 -25.21 8.38 -12.64
N THR A 184 -25.55 8.83 -11.43
CA THR A 184 -26.63 9.79 -11.21
C THR A 184 -26.15 11.22 -10.97
N THR A 185 -24.84 11.42 -10.79
CA THR A 185 -24.25 12.75 -10.60
C THR A 185 -23.81 13.30 -11.95
N ASN A 186 -24.02 14.59 -12.18
CA ASN A 186 -23.58 15.24 -13.42
C ASN A 186 -22.06 15.43 -13.44
N PHE A 187 -21.37 14.45 -13.98
CA PHE A 187 -19.91 14.46 -14.20
C PHE A 187 -19.54 14.55 -15.68
N SER A 188 -20.48 14.92 -16.56
CA SER A 188 -20.29 14.96 -18.02
C SER A 188 -19.24 15.97 -18.49
N HIS A 189 -18.94 16.96 -17.66
CA HIS A 189 -17.96 18.04 -17.94
C HIS A 189 -16.53 17.70 -17.55
N PHE A 190 -16.29 16.55 -16.91
CA PHE A 190 -14.95 16.10 -16.54
C PHE A 190 -14.34 15.18 -17.61
N ASN A 191 -13.01 15.12 -17.61
CA ASN A 191 -12.25 14.14 -18.37
C ASN A 191 -11.65 13.08 -17.46
N TYR A 192 -11.45 11.89 -17.98
CA TYR A 192 -11.11 10.72 -17.21
C TYR A 192 -9.93 9.98 -17.81
N TYR A 193 -9.11 9.42 -16.94
CA TYR A 193 -8.14 8.40 -17.31
C TYR A 193 -8.33 7.18 -16.40
N LEU A 194 -8.25 5.98 -17.00
CA LEU A 194 -8.38 4.71 -16.27
C LEU A 194 -6.99 4.08 -16.11
N PRO A 195 -6.28 4.40 -15.02
CA PRO A 195 -4.92 3.92 -14.83
C PRO A 195 -4.87 2.41 -14.62
N SER A 196 -3.82 1.78 -15.14
CA SER A 196 -3.43 0.42 -14.78
C SER A 196 -3.06 0.34 -13.29
N LYS A 197 -3.02 -0.88 -12.74
CA LYS A 197 -2.76 -1.05 -11.31
C LYS A 197 -1.39 -0.51 -10.84
N PRO A 198 -0.29 -0.60 -11.58
CA PRO A 198 0.96 0.07 -11.24
C PRO A 198 0.85 1.60 -11.22
N GLU A 199 0.10 2.20 -12.14
CA GLU A 199 -0.10 3.65 -12.20
C GLU A 199 -0.93 4.21 -11.04
N TRP A 200 -1.58 3.35 -10.23
CA TRP A 200 -2.24 3.78 -8.99
C TRP A 200 -1.27 4.42 -7.99
N LEU A 201 0.03 4.06 -8.09
CA LEU A 201 1.09 4.63 -7.25
C LEU A 201 1.47 6.05 -7.66
N LEU A 202 1.29 6.39 -8.92
CA LEU A 202 1.74 7.65 -9.47
C LEU A 202 0.89 8.83 -8.96
N VAL A 203 1.52 10.00 -8.94
CA VAL A 203 0.79 11.26 -8.87
C VAL A 203 0.11 11.47 -10.23
N PRO A 204 -1.19 11.78 -10.27
CA PRO A 204 -1.88 12.06 -11.52
C PRO A 204 -1.22 13.21 -12.31
N HIS A 205 -1.14 13.06 -13.64
CA HIS A 205 -0.50 14.04 -14.55
C HIS A 205 -1.29 14.18 -15.85
N ASN A 206 -0.98 15.21 -16.62
CA ASN A 206 -1.70 15.53 -17.86
C ASN A 206 -1.31 14.67 -19.08
N GLU A 207 -0.16 14.02 -19.03
CA GLU A 207 0.43 13.27 -20.16
C GLU A 207 -0.19 11.88 -20.33
N VAL A 208 -1.53 11.83 -20.48
CA VAL A 208 -2.30 10.60 -20.68
C VAL A 208 -3.41 10.82 -21.70
N ALA A 209 -3.93 9.75 -22.29
CA ALA A 209 -5.07 9.80 -23.18
C ALA A 209 -6.37 9.97 -22.37
N TRP A 210 -6.85 11.20 -22.29
CA TRP A 210 -8.08 11.53 -21.57
C TRP A 210 -9.32 11.05 -22.34
N LEU A 211 -10.24 10.46 -21.61
CA LEU A 211 -11.54 9.99 -22.05
C LEU A 211 -12.63 10.97 -21.63
N THR A 212 -13.66 11.10 -22.44
CA THR A 212 -14.90 11.76 -22.07
C THR A 212 -15.70 10.92 -21.05
N HIS A 213 -16.70 11.52 -20.44
CA HIS A 213 -17.61 10.79 -19.55
C HIS A 213 -18.26 9.57 -20.24
N ASN A 214 -18.75 9.74 -21.45
CA ASN A 214 -19.40 8.66 -22.19
C ASN A 214 -18.45 7.50 -22.52
N GLU A 215 -17.22 7.79 -22.84
CA GLU A 215 -16.20 6.77 -23.18
C GLU A 215 -15.78 5.96 -21.93
N VAL A 216 -15.76 6.57 -20.75
CA VAL A 216 -15.33 5.88 -19.52
C VAL A 216 -16.43 5.00 -18.90
N LEU A 217 -17.73 5.28 -19.19
CA LEU A 217 -18.85 4.55 -18.59
C LEU A 217 -18.82 3.06 -18.88
N GLY A 218 -18.58 2.65 -20.11
CA GLY A 218 -18.52 1.24 -20.51
C GLY A 218 -17.47 0.45 -19.69
N PRO A 219 -16.20 0.86 -19.69
CA PRO A 219 -15.16 0.25 -18.88
C PRO A 219 -15.47 0.19 -17.38
N ILE A 220 -16.07 1.25 -16.81
CA ILE A 220 -16.44 1.27 -15.38
C ILE A 220 -17.56 0.28 -15.09
N SER A 221 -18.60 0.22 -15.94
CA SER A 221 -19.72 -0.69 -15.80
C SER A 221 -19.26 -2.14 -15.77
N ILE A 222 -18.44 -2.55 -16.73
CA ILE A 222 -17.85 -3.89 -16.80
C ILE A 222 -17.07 -4.23 -15.52
N LYS A 223 -16.26 -3.28 -15.02
CA LYS A 223 -15.54 -3.51 -13.77
C LYS A 223 -16.46 -3.64 -12.57
N SER A 224 -17.49 -2.79 -12.48
CA SER A 224 -18.49 -2.80 -11.39
C SER A 224 -19.27 -4.11 -11.36
N GLU A 225 -19.74 -4.61 -12.50
CA GLU A 225 -20.43 -5.91 -12.64
C GLU A 225 -19.55 -7.08 -12.16
N ASN A 226 -18.25 -7.00 -12.42
CA ASN A 226 -17.25 -7.98 -11.96
C ASN A 226 -16.80 -7.75 -10.50
N LYS A 227 -17.51 -6.91 -9.73
CA LYS A 227 -17.18 -6.56 -8.34
C LYS A 227 -15.74 -6.06 -8.17
N ASN A 228 -15.29 -5.28 -9.14
CA ASN A 228 -13.99 -4.59 -9.11
C ASN A 228 -14.22 -3.08 -9.11
N SER A 229 -13.58 -2.40 -8.19
CA SER A 229 -13.62 -0.96 -8.03
C SER A 229 -12.45 -0.33 -8.79
N PRO A 230 -12.66 0.31 -9.94
CA PRO A 230 -11.58 1.01 -10.64
C PRO A 230 -11.17 2.28 -9.90
N LEU A 231 -9.88 2.61 -9.98
CA LEU A 231 -9.38 3.96 -9.72
C LEU A 231 -9.43 4.73 -11.04
N LEU A 232 -9.88 5.97 -10.98
CA LEU A 232 -9.81 6.95 -12.07
C LEU A 232 -8.90 8.10 -11.68
N TRP A 233 -8.26 8.70 -12.67
CA TRP A 233 -7.85 10.08 -12.59
C TRP A 233 -8.94 10.92 -13.23
N VAL A 234 -9.38 11.95 -12.52
CA VAL A 234 -10.47 12.84 -12.93
C VAL A 234 -9.89 14.22 -13.09
N LYS A 235 -9.99 14.78 -14.28
CA LYS A 235 -9.58 16.14 -14.59
C LYS A 235 -10.82 17.02 -14.57
N THR A 236 -10.86 17.94 -13.62
CA THR A 236 -11.94 18.91 -13.42
C THR A 236 -11.83 20.11 -14.38
N GLU A 237 -12.84 20.95 -14.42
CA GLU A 237 -12.89 22.13 -15.33
C GLU A 237 -11.76 23.12 -15.04
N ASP A 238 -11.36 23.28 -13.78
CA ASP A 238 -10.22 24.09 -13.37
C ASP A 238 -8.86 23.41 -13.61
N SER A 239 -8.84 22.34 -14.39
CA SER A 239 -7.65 21.56 -14.73
C SER A 239 -6.95 20.86 -13.56
N LYS A 240 -7.59 20.77 -12.40
CA LYS A 240 -7.11 19.97 -11.29
C LYS A 240 -7.32 18.50 -11.60
N ILE A 241 -6.31 17.67 -11.26
CA ILE A 241 -6.41 16.22 -11.45
C ILE A 241 -6.45 15.54 -10.09
N GLU A 242 -7.47 14.74 -9.86
CA GLU A 242 -7.67 14.02 -8.60
C GLU A 242 -7.84 12.52 -8.85
N LYS A 243 -7.54 11.72 -7.82
CA LYS A 243 -7.84 10.29 -7.81
C LYS A 243 -9.26 10.04 -7.29
N LEU A 244 -10.02 9.21 -8.00
CA LEU A 244 -11.37 8.84 -7.62
C LEU A 244 -11.59 7.32 -7.75
N PHE A 245 -11.87 6.64 -6.64
CA PHE A 245 -12.37 5.27 -6.71
C PHE A 245 -13.86 5.23 -7.01
N ILE A 246 -14.25 4.40 -7.97
CA ILE A 246 -15.65 4.05 -8.18
C ILE A 246 -15.90 2.69 -7.56
N VAL A 247 -16.59 2.66 -6.41
CA VAL A 247 -16.84 1.39 -5.72
C VAL A 247 -18.16 0.78 -6.20
N TRP A 248 -18.17 -0.54 -6.40
CA TRP A 248 -19.32 -1.27 -6.97
C TRP A 248 -20.46 -1.50 -5.98
N TRP A 249 -20.21 -1.42 -4.69
CA TRP A 249 -21.12 -1.64 -3.57
C TRP A 249 -21.73 -0.35 -3.01
#